data_59773e11cca184d040d85e4e1a1c3686
#
_entry.id   59773e11cca184d040d85e4e1a1c3686
#
_cell.length_a   1.000
_cell.length_b   1.000
_cell.length_c   1.000
_cell.angle_alpha   90.00
_cell.angle_beta   90.00
_cell.angle_gamma   90.00
#
_symmetry.space_group_name_H-M   'P 1'
#
loop_
_entity.id
_entity.type
_entity.pdbx_description
1 polymer ?
#
loop_
_entity_poly.entity_id
_entity_poly.type
_entity_poly.pdbx_seq_one_letter_code
_entity_poly.pdbx_strand_id
1 'polypeptide(L)'
;MIVGLLLLVQASAPAASLVPVPVPRVSLEQAISRASRLDPNYVQALGQVDNAEWGRRAALAVFVLPSITASIDATKYSTEFFNIGTGRNQAEAVNATLEARYELFSGQKFADLSRTRAELESAQAGELEQRFRTALLVESDYYAVLQNSELARVAADRSRRAEEGLSVARARVVSGAAVQSDSLQLVLELTQARTEQLRRDAALTVSRLQLGRRVGEGGPVDAEPIDTAAAPELPLSVDQAVEMAVTQGPQYRAARANEQAASAFLTGQRGQYLPRLTLIGDHFRFDDSFFPSARTVNSIALNVSLPIWDNGRREIAISQARVNRDVSRAIREDLERAARPDVTAAVEAYTTARATTELSRTGVLVARENYRVQDSRYRAGATTILDVLDAQIRLTQSEADLVVSRYAARLALAGLEAILGRRLFTNRDVP
;
A
#
# COMPACT_ATOMS: atom_id res chain seq x y z
N MET A 1 -41.30 18.50 61.75
CA MET A 1 -41.13 19.44 60.65
C MET A 1 -39.84 20.22 60.86
N ILE A 2 -38.73 19.80 60.23
CA ILE A 2 -37.52 20.64 60.09
C ILE A 2 -36.99 20.35 58.72
N VAL A 3 -37.10 21.36 57.84
CA VAL A 3 -36.63 21.31 56.46
C VAL A 3 -35.14 21.72 56.45
N GLY A 4 -34.26 20.79 56.14
CA GLY A 4 -32.83 21.06 55.95
C GLY A 4 -32.52 21.52 54.52
N LEU A 5 -32.09 22.77 54.39
CA LEU A 5 -31.65 23.41 53.14
C LEU A 5 -30.22 22.93 52.78
N LEU A 6 -30.05 22.09 51.77
CA LEU A 6 -28.75 21.68 51.22
C LEU A 6 -28.28 22.77 50.26
N LEU A 7 -27.28 23.54 50.64
CA LEU A 7 -26.51 24.44 49.79
C LEU A 7 -25.53 23.63 48.91
N LEU A 8 -25.83 23.52 47.60
CA LEU A 8 -24.89 23.01 46.59
C LEU A 8 -23.82 24.06 46.32
N VAL A 9 -22.63 23.85 46.85
CA VAL A 9 -21.43 24.61 46.44
C VAL A 9 -20.95 24.05 45.10
N GLN A 10 -21.22 24.77 44.03
CA GLN A 10 -20.56 24.52 42.72
C GLN A 10 -19.09 24.91 42.81
N ALA A 11 -18.22 23.95 42.95
CA ALA A 11 -16.79 24.15 42.74
C ALA A 11 -16.54 24.35 41.24
N SER A 12 -16.29 25.62 40.84
CA SER A 12 -15.76 25.93 39.53
C SER A 12 -14.36 25.35 39.39
N ALA A 13 -14.23 24.26 38.61
CA ALA A 13 -12.95 23.76 38.21
C ALA A 13 -12.17 24.85 37.44
N PRO A 14 -10.88 25.08 37.74
CA PRO A 14 -10.11 26.04 36.97
C PRO A 14 -10.03 25.56 35.53
N ALA A 15 -10.35 26.43 34.56
CA ALA A 15 -10.11 26.15 33.16
C ALA A 15 -8.62 25.87 32.98
N ALA A 16 -8.30 24.59 32.73
CA ALA A 16 -6.96 24.20 32.37
C ALA A 16 -6.58 25.01 31.12
N SER A 17 -5.64 25.93 31.26
CA SER A 17 -5.01 26.61 30.12
C SER A 17 -4.36 25.50 29.28
N LEU A 18 -4.96 25.22 28.11
CA LEU A 18 -4.40 24.32 27.12
C LEU A 18 -3.08 24.94 26.63
N VAL A 19 -1.99 24.59 27.29
CA VAL A 19 -0.65 24.80 26.73
C VAL A 19 -0.66 24.06 25.39
N PRO A 20 -0.41 24.72 24.25
CA PRO A 20 -0.40 24.06 22.97
C PRO A 20 0.67 22.96 23.01
N VAL A 21 0.22 21.72 23.02
CA VAL A 21 1.13 20.57 22.92
C VAL A 21 1.84 20.70 21.58
N PRO A 22 3.19 20.76 21.55
CA PRO A 22 3.91 20.89 20.29
C PRO A 22 3.56 19.70 19.40
N VAL A 23 3.07 20.00 18.21
CA VAL A 23 2.73 18.97 17.21
C VAL A 23 4.02 18.17 16.90
N PRO A 24 4.05 16.86 17.12
CA PRO A 24 5.23 16.06 16.85
C PRO A 24 5.58 16.12 15.36
N ARG A 25 6.88 16.18 15.04
CA ARG A 25 7.39 16.19 13.67
C ARG A 25 7.98 14.83 13.34
N VAL A 26 7.79 14.41 12.09
CA VAL A 26 8.37 13.18 11.56
C VAL A 26 9.12 13.46 10.27
N SER A 27 10.23 12.77 10.06
CA SER A 27 10.89 12.75 8.75
C SER A 27 10.15 11.84 7.78
N LEU A 28 10.39 11.99 6.47
CA LEU A 28 9.77 11.15 5.45
C LEU A 28 10.10 9.67 5.66
N GLU A 29 11.35 9.37 5.97
CA GLU A 29 11.83 8.01 6.25
C GLU A 29 11.11 7.38 7.45
N GLN A 30 11.02 8.13 8.56
CA GLN A 30 10.28 7.68 9.74
C GLN A 30 8.79 7.46 9.43
N ALA A 31 8.18 8.35 8.62
CA ALA A 31 6.79 8.23 8.22
C ALA A 31 6.55 6.95 7.40
N ILE A 32 7.40 6.65 6.40
CA ILE A 32 7.33 5.44 5.59
C ILE A 32 7.56 4.19 6.47
N SER A 33 8.60 4.20 7.30
CA SER A 33 8.91 3.06 8.18
C SER A 33 7.80 2.74 9.18
N ARG A 34 7.15 3.76 9.76
CA ARG A 34 6.02 3.56 10.69
C ARG A 34 4.78 3.08 9.93
N ALA A 35 4.44 3.72 8.82
CA ALA A 35 3.26 3.39 8.04
C ALA A 35 3.33 1.98 7.44
N SER A 36 4.50 1.51 7.00
CA SER A 36 4.66 0.16 6.46
C SER A 36 4.33 -0.95 7.49
N ARG A 37 4.50 -0.68 8.79
CA ARG A 37 4.13 -1.63 9.85
C ARG A 37 2.64 -1.64 10.17
N LEU A 38 1.92 -0.59 9.78
CA LEU A 38 0.53 -0.35 10.16
C LEU A 38 -0.45 -0.49 8.99
N ASP A 39 0.05 -0.40 7.75
CA ASP A 39 -0.78 -0.52 6.56
C ASP A 39 -1.29 -1.97 6.40
N PRO A 40 -2.63 -2.19 6.48
CA PRO A 40 -3.19 -3.54 6.41
C PRO A 40 -2.88 -4.25 5.11
N ASN A 41 -2.78 -3.51 3.97
CA ASN A 41 -2.51 -4.11 2.67
C ASN A 41 -1.05 -4.56 2.58
N TYR A 42 -0.12 -3.81 3.19
CA TYR A 42 1.29 -4.23 3.24
C TYR A 42 1.49 -5.43 4.18
N VAL A 43 0.84 -5.42 5.35
CA VAL A 43 0.85 -6.58 6.27
C VAL A 43 0.24 -7.82 5.60
N GLN A 44 -0.84 -7.65 4.83
CA GLN A 44 -1.42 -8.74 4.03
C GLN A 44 -0.43 -9.26 2.98
N ALA A 45 0.29 -8.38 2.27
CA ALA A 45 1.27 -8.79 1.27
C ALA A 45 2.44 -9.57 1.91
N LEU A 46 2.93 -9.16 3.07
CA LEU A 46 3.92 -9.92 3.86
C LEU A 46 3.38 -11.31 4.24
N GLY A 47 2.14 -11.38 4.74
CA GLY A 47 1.51 -12.65 5.06
C GLY A 47 1.32 -13.57 3.85
N GLN A 48 1.13 -13.02 2.65
CA GLN A 48 1.09 -13.81 1.41
C GLN A 48 2.46 -14.40 1.06
N VAL A 49 3.56 -13.65 1.28
CA VAL A 49 4.93 -14.17 1.11
C VAL A 49 5.18 -15.32 2.09
N ASP A 50 4.87 -15.13 3.38
CA ASP A 50 5.04 -16.17 4.41
C ASP A 50 4.23 -17.42 4.06
N ASN A 51 2.97 -17.27 3.64
CA ASN A 51 2.13 -18.40 3.24
C ASN A 51 2.71 -19.12 2.01
N ALA A 52 3.22 -18.40 1.03
CA ALA A 52 3.86 -19.01 -0.15
C ALA A 52 5.17 -19.72 0.21
N GLU A 53 5.96 -19.20 1.16
CA GLU A 53 7.14 -19.89 1.70
C GLU A 53 6.76 -21.19 2.40
N TRP A 54 5.75 -21.17 3.24
CA TRP A 54 5.26 -22.40 3.89
C TRP A 54 4.72 -23.38 2.88
N GLY A 55 3.99 -22.92 1.85
CA GLY A 55 3.55 -23.76 0.73
C GLY A 55 4.71 -24.44 0.01
N ARG A 56 5.78 -23.70 -0.27
CA ARG A 56 7.00 -24.26 -0.87
C ARG A 56 7.70 -25.26 0.05
N ARG A 57 7.82 -24.95 1.35
CA ARG A 57 8.40 -25.87 2.34
C ARG A 57 7.57 -27.14 2.45
N ALA A 58 6.24 -27.06 2.42
CA ALA A 58 5.34 -28.21 2.42
C ALA A 58 5.53 -29.07 1.16
N ALA A 59 5.63 -28.46 -0.03
CA ALA A 59 5.91 -29.18 -1.27
C ALA A 59 7.26 -29.91 -1.23
N LEU A 60 8.30 -29.28 -0.68
CA LEU A 60 9.61 -29.92 -0.47
C LEU A 60 9.55 -31.05 0.56
N ALA A 61 8.79 -30.88 1.65
CA ALA A 61 8.64 -31.91 2.69
C ALA A 61 8.04 -33.19 2.12
N VAL A 62 7.07 -33.09 1.22
CA VAL A 62 6.49 -34.27 0.52
C VAL A 62 7.53 -35.03 -0.31
N PHE A 63 8.60 -34.38 -0.77
CA PHE A 63 9.68 -35.05 -1.49
C PHE A 63 10.58 -35.89 -0.58
N VAL A 64 10.75 -35.48 0.67
CA VAL A 64 11.79 -36.01 1.57
C VAL A 64 11.19 -36.86 2.68
N LEU A 65 10.01 -36.48 3.18
CA LEU A 65 9.44 -37.08 4.39
C LEU A 65 8.21 -37.92 4.06
N PRO A 66 8.09 -39.14 4.68
CA PRO A 66 6.84 -39.87 4.68
C PRO A 66 5.79 -39.18 5.56
N SER A 67 4.51 -39.35 5.23
CA SER A 67 3.43 -39.10 6.17
C SER A 67 3.32 -40.26 7.15
N ILE A 68 3.15 -39.97 8.45
CA ILE A 68 2.96 -40.97 9.47
C ILE A 68 1.60 -40.72 10.11
N THR A 69 0.75 -41.75 10.10
CA THR A 69 -0.58 -41.71 10.67
C THR A 69 -0.75 -42.82 11.70
N ALA A 70 -1.20 -42.47 12.91
CA ALA A 70 -1.62 -43.45 13.92
C ALA A 70 -3.13 -43.44 14.04
N SER A 71 -3.77 -44.57 13.94
CA SER A 71 -5.21 -44.75 14.14
C SER A 71 -5.53 -45.86 15.10
N ILE A 72 -6.61 -45.72 15.86
CA ILE A 72 -7.20 -46.76 16.70
C ILE A 72 -8.67 -46.81 16.34
N ASP A 73 -9.09 -47.97 15.84
CA ASP A 73 -10.47 -48.19 15.44
C ASP A 73 -11.07 -49.25 16.40
N ALA A 74 -12.07 -48.83 17.19
CA ALA A 74 -12.82 -49.75 18.05
C ALA A 74 -14.22 -49.95 17.47
N THR A 75 -14.53 -51.21 17.14
CA THR A 75 -15.81 -51.56 16.52
C THR A 75 -16.52 -52.58 17.40
N LYS A 76 -17.81 -52.28 17.66
CA LYS A 76 -18.73 -53.22 18.34
C LYS A 76 -19.77 -53.73 17.35
N TYR A 77 -19.85 -55.04 17.20
CA TYR A 77 -20.80 -55.70 16.34
C TYR A 77 -22.07 -56.09 17.10
N SER A 78 -23.20 -56.07 16.45
CA SER A 78 -24.48 -56.48 17.06
C SER A 78 -24.57 -58.02 17.28
N THR A 79 -23.77 -58.77 16.57
CA THR A 79 -23.69 -60.24 16.69
C THR A 79 -22.22 -60.68 16.62
N GLU A 80 -21.90 -61.77 17.32
CA GLU A 80 -20.54 -62.34 17.24
C GLU A 80 -20.25 -62.84 15.84
N PHE A 81 -19.02 -62.62 15.37
CA PHE A 81 -18.50 -63.18 14.13
C PHE A 81 -17.15 -63.86 14.38
N PHE A 82 -16.82 -64.82 13.56
CA PHE A 82 -15.54 -65.49 13.63
C PHE A 82 -14.43 -64.61 13.03
N ASN A 83 -13.49 -64.18 13.86
CA ASN A 83 -12.35 -63.41 13.43
C ASN A 83 -11.18 -64.38 13.09
N ILE A 84 -10.83 -64.45 11.80
CA ILE A 84 -9.75 -65.29 11.29
C ILE A 84 -8.39 -64.86 11.87
N GLY A 85 -8.19 -63.57 12.18
CA GLY A 85 -6.95 -63.06 12.76
C GLY A 85 -6.70 -63.51 14.19
N THR A 86 -7.73 -63.58 15.02
CA THR A 86 -7.68 -64.04 16.42
C THR A 86 -8.00 -65.52 16.53
N GLY A 87 -8.69 -66.13 15.56
CA GLY A 87 -9.17 -67.50 15.59
C GLY A 87 -10.32 -67.74 16.57
N ARG A 88 -11.09 -66.73 16.94
CA ARG A 88 -12.18 -66.75 17.91
C ARG A 88 -13.41 -66.03 17.41
N ASN A 89 -14.59 -66.38 17.99
CA ASN A 89 -15.77 -65.57 17.84
C ASN A 89 -15.66 -64.34 18.75
N GLN A 90 -15.93 -63.15 18.22
CA GLN A 90 -15.89 -61.90 18.96
C GLN A 90 -16.98 -60.95 18.49
N ALA A 91 -17.50 -60.12 19.41
CA ALA A 91 -18.44 -59.03 19.14
C ALA A 91 -17.76 -57.67 19.16
N GLU A 92 -16.51 -57.62 19.58
CA GLU A 92 -15.71 -56.39 19.65
C GLU A 92 -14.38 -56.60 18.91
N ALA A 93 -13.93 -55.55 18.23
CA ALA A 93 -12.64 -55.56 17.57
C ALA A 93 -11.97 -54.19 17.76
N VAL A 94 -10.71 -54.24 18.20
CA VAL A 94 -9.88 -53.04 18.31
C VAL A 94 -8.65 -53.19 17.43
N ASN A 95 -8.47 -52.22 16.55
CA ASN A 95 -7.34 -52.17 15.64
C ASN A 95 -6.52 -50.94 15.93
N ALA A 96 -5.23 -51.07 16.16
CA ALA A 96 -4.28 -49.98 16.26
C ALA A 96 -3.30 -50.06 15.10
N THR A 97 -3.26 -49.04 14.28
CA THR A 97 -2.43 -48.99 13.06
C THR A 97 -1.51 -47.77 13.13
N LEU A 98 -0.22 -48.00 12.89
CA LEU A 98 0.75 -46.96 12.57
C LEU A 98 1.17 -47.15 11.10
N GLU A 99 0.72 -46.23 10.24
CA GLU A 99 1.00 -46.23 8.81
C GLU A 99 2.05 -45.17 8.50
N ALA A 100 3.11 -45.53 7.79
CA ALA A 100 4.05 -44.62 7.16
C ALA A 100 3.86 -44.70 5.64
N ARG A 101 3.49 -43.60 5.01
CA ARG A 101 3.24 -43.55 3.57
C ARG A 101 4.20 -42.56 2.90
N TYR A 102 4.91 -42.99 1.87
CA TYR A 102 5.83 -42.20 1.10
C TYR A 102 5.52 -42.29 -0.40
N GLU A 103 5.22 -41.13 -1.00
CA GLU A 103 4.99 -41.05 -2.44
C GLU A 103 6.32 -40.96 -3.18
N LEU A 104 6.74 -42.07 -3.75
CA LEU A 104 7.99 -42.20 -4.52
C LEU A 104 7.93 -41.40 -5.81
N PHE A 105 6.80 -41.51 -6.53
CA PHE A 105 6.61 -40.88 -7.82
C PHE A 105 5.13 -40.50 -8.05
N SER A 106 4.89 -39.25 -8.49
CA SER A 106 3.69 -38.85 -9.20
C SER A 106 4.01 -37.65 -10.09
N GLY A 107 3.31 -37.51 -11.20
CA GLY A 107 3.47 -36.35 -12.10
C GLY A 107 3.08 -35.02 -11.44
N GLN A 108 2.16 -35.08 -10.48
CA GLN A 108 1.70 -33.91 -9.75
C GLN A 108 2.76 -33.38 -8.76
N LYS A 109 3.47 -34.26 -8.07
CA LYS A 109 4.51 -33.94 -7.07
C LYS A 109 5.56 -32.97 -7.63
N PHE A 110 6.06 -33.24 -8.86
CA PHE A 110 7.05 -32.38 -9.53
C PHE A 110 6.45 -31.02 -9.99
N ALA A 111 5.22 -31.06 -10.48
CA ALA A 111 4.51 -29.85 -10.90
C ALA A 111 4.19 -28.94 -9.71
N ASP A 112 3.83 -29.51 -8.55
CA ASP A 112 3.56 -28.73 -7.33
C ASP A 112 4.81 -28.01 -6.83
N LEU A 113 6.00 -28.61 -6.94
CA LEU A 113 7.24 -27.93 -6.60
C LEU A 113 7.51 -26.71 -7.51
N SER A 114 7.27 -26.87 -8.81
CA SER A 114 7.40 -25.76 -9.77
C SER A 114 6.33 -24.68 -9.53
N ARG A 115 5.10 -25.07 -9.25
CA ARG A 115 3.97 -24.18 -8.96
C ARG A 115 4.24 -23.35 -7.71
N THR A 116 4.59 -23.99 -6.59
CA THR A 116 4.83 -23.29 -5.32
C THR A 116 6.04 -22.35 -5.38
N ARG A 117 7.04 -22.67 -6.21
CA ARG A 117 8.15 -21.75 -6.49
C ARG A 117 7.67 -20.50 -7.22
N ALA A 118 6.85 -20.65 -8.25
CA ALA A 118 6.31 -19.53 -9.00
C ALA A 118 5.33 -18.69 -8.16
N GLU A 119 4.52 -19.34 -7.30
CA GLU A 119 3.64 -18.66 -6.35
C GLU A 119 4.43 -17.78 -5.35
N LEU A 120 5.57 -18.30 -4.86
CA LEU A 120 6.45 -17.50 -3.99
C LEU A 120 7.04 -16.30 -4.73
N GLU A 121 7.50 -16.47 -5.97
CA GLU A 121 8.01 -15.37 -6.79
C GLU A 121 6.93 -14.31 -7.06
N SER A 122 5.69 -14.74 -7.32
CA SER A 122 4.54 -13.84 -7.47
C SER A 122 4.24 -13.07 -6.17
N ALA A 123 4.22 -13.76 -5.03
CA ALA A 123 3.98 -13.14 -3.73
C ALA A 123 5.06 -12.10 -3.39
N GLN A 124 6.34 -12.40 -3.64
CA GLN A 124 7.45 -11.46 -3.45
C GLN A 124 7.36 -10.24 -4.38
N ALA A 125 6.96 -10.43 -5.63
CA ALA A 125 6.72 -9.32 -6.54
C ALA A 125 5.53 -8.46 -6.11
N GLY A 126 4.46 -9.09 -5.61
CA GLY A 126 3.29 -8.40 -5.06
C GLY A 126 3.61 -7.62 -3.77
N GLU A 127 4.48 -8.17 -2.91
CA GLU A 127 4.99 -7.45 -1.72
C GLU A 127 5.76 -6.19 -2.13
N LEU A 128 6.66 -6.31 -3.11
CA LEU A 128 7.43 -5.17 -3.62
C LEU A 128 6.51 -4.09 -4.21
N GLU A 129 5.49 -4.47 -4.98
CA GLU A 129 4.48 -3.54 -5.49
C GLU A 129 3.77 -2.81 -4.34
N GLN A 130 3.30 -3.57 -3.34
CA GLN A 130 2.57 -2.99 -2.22
C GLN A 130 3.46 -2.09 -1.36
N ARG A 131 4.74 -2.40 -1.20
CA ARG A 131 5.72 -1.55 -0.52
C ARG A 131 5.85 -0.18 -1.20
N PHE A 132 6.01 -0.15 -2.52
CA PHE A 132 6.06 1.12 -3.25
C PHE A 132 4.73 1.86 -3.22
N ARG A 133 3.61 1.16 -3.30
CA ARG A 133 2.26 1.74 -3.19
C ARG A 133 2.04 2.39 -1.82
N THR A 134 2.39 1.70 -0.74
CA THR A 134 2.31 2.25 0.62
C THR A 134 3.23 3.46 0.77
N ALA A 135 4.47 3.39 0.27
CA ALA A 135 5.39 4.53 0.27
C ALA A 135 4.81 5.73 -0.49
N LEU A 136 4.22 5.53 -1.67
CA LEU A 136 3.58 6.59 -2.46
C LEU A 136 2.42 7.25 -1.70
N LEU A 137 1.59 6.48 -1.00
CA LEU A 137 0.50 7.01 -0.17
C LEU A 137 1.03 7.84 1.00
N VAL A 138 2.11 7.40 1.65
CA VAL A 138 2.77 8.14 2.73
C VAL A 138 3.39 9.43 2.19
N GLU A 139 4.09 9.37 1.06
CA GLU A 139 4.67 10.54 0.40
C GLU A 139 3.58 11.56 0.03
N SER A 140 2.44 11.10 -0.47
CA SER A 140 1.30 11.95 -0.79
C SER A 140 0.77 12.68 0.45
N ASP A 141 0.54 11.98 1.57
CA ASP A 141 0.07 12.58 2.81
C ASP A 141 1.14 13.52 3.42
N TYR A 142 2.41 13.14 3.33
CA TYR A 142 3.54 13.93 3.82
C TYR A 142 3.70 15.25 3.05
N TYR A 143 3.70 15.16 1.72
CA TYR A 143 3.78 16.36 0.87
C TYR A 143 2.52 17.20 0.97
N ALA A 144 1.34 16.63 1.23
CA ALA A 144 0.13 17.40 1.49
C ALA A 144 0.25 18.26 2.76
N VAL A 145 0.89 17.77 3.83
CA VAL A 145 1.17 18.57 5.03
C VAL A 145 2.10 19.72 4.72
N LEU A 146 3.21 19.47 4.02
CA LEU A 146 4.17 20.51 3.65
C LEU A 146 3.54 21.55 2.72
N GLN A 147 2.81 21.11 1.70
CA GLN A 147 2.08 21.97 0.76
C GLN A 147 1.06 22.86 1.48
N ASN A 148 0.22 22.26 2.34
CA ASN A 148 -0.79 23.02 3.07
C ASN A 148 -0.15 24.00 4.09
N SER A 149 0.99 23.65 4.67
CA SER A 149 1.76 24.54 5.55
C SER A 149 2.27 25.77 4.79
N GLU A 150 2.83 25.58 3.58
CA GLU A 150 3.27 26.68 2.74
C GLU A 150 2.10 27.52 2.21
N LEU A 151 0.99 26.90 1.80
CA LEU A 151 -0.22 27.60 1.36
C LEU A 151 -0.87 28.41 2.50
N ALA A 152 -0.88 27.87 3.72
CA ALA A 152 -1.36 28.64 4.90
C ALA A 152 -0.48 29.87 5.14
N ARG A 153 0.85 29.76 4.96
CA ARG A 153 1.77 30.90 5.04
C ARG A 153 1.49 31.96 3.96
N VAL A 154 1.28 31.51 2.70
CA VAL A 154 0.91 32.42 1.60
C VAL A 154 -0.40 33.16 1.92
N ALA A 155 -1.40 32.47 2.46
CA ALA A 155 -2.67 33.08 2.85
C ALA A 155 -2.51 34.07 4.02
N ALA A 156 -1.70 33.74 5.02
CA ALA A 156 -1.38 34.65 6.13
C ALA A 156 -0.63 35.91 5.65
N ASP A 157 0.32 35.75 4.71
CA ASP A 157 1.03 36.87 4.10
C ASP A 157 0.07 37.77 3.28
N ARG A 158 -0.90 37.18 2.57
CA ARG A 158 -1.97 37.94 1.89
C ARG A 158 -2.82 38.73 2.89
N SER A 159 -3.23 38.10 3.99
CA SER A 159 -4.02 38.77 5.05
C SER A 159 -3.26 39.94 5.66
N ARG A 160 -1.96 39.79 5.94
CA ARG A 160 -1.09 40.84 6.43
C ARG A 160 -0.95 41.98 5.41
N ARG A 161 -0.69 41.69 4.15
CA ARG A 161 -0.63 42.72 3.07
C ARG A 161 -1.93 43.49 2.94
N ALA A 162 -3.08 42.80 3.03
CA ALA A 162 -4.40 43.46 2.97
C ALA A 162 -4.63 44.39 4.19
N GLU A 163 -4.19 44.01 5.37
CA GLU A 163 -4.30 44.84 6.59
C GLU A 163 -3.41 46.08 6.52
N GLU A 164 -2.16 45.94 6.07
CA GLU A 164 -1.25 47.05 5.81
C GLU A 164 -1.81 48.01 4.74
N GLY A 165 -2.31 47.44 3.62
CA GLY A 165 -2.94 48.25 2.56
C GLY A 165 -4.15 49.02 3.03
N LEU A 166 -5.00 48.40 3.86
CA LEU A 166 -6.16 49.07 4.45
C LEU A 166 -5.75 50.27 5.37
N SER A 167 -4.67 50.08 6.15
CA SER A 167 -4.16 51.17 7.01
C SER A 167 -3.68 52.38 6.19
N VAL A 168 -2.96 52.12 5.09
CA VAL A 168 -2.50 53.15 4.14
C VAL A 168 -3.68 53.84 3.46
N ALA A 169 -4.67 53.12 2.96
CA ALA A 169 -5.82 53.69 2.29
C ALA A 169 -6.65 54.56 3.23
N ARG A 170 -6.87 54.12 4.46
CA ARG A 170 -7.56 54.95 5.49
C ARG A 170 -6.83 56.26 5.77
N ALA A 171 -5.52 56.24 5.92
CA ALA A 171 -4.72 57.44 6.12
C ALA A 171 -4.84 58.40 4.92
N ARG A 172 -4.85 57.91 3.68
CA ARG A 172 -5.01 58.69 2.47
C ARG A 172 -6.43 59.28 2.32
N VAL A 173 -7.45 58.51 2.71
CA VAL A 173 -8.85 59.04 2.73
C VAL A 173 -8.98 60.16 3.74
N VAL A 174 -8.43 60.00 4.94
CA VAL A 174 -8.45 61.05 5.98
C VAL A 174 -7.73 62.37 5.53
N SER A 175 -6.62 62.20 4.79
CA SER A 175 -5.87 63.34 4.22
C SER A 175 -6.50 63.94 2.95
N GLY A 176 -7.57 63.34 2.42
CA GLY A 176 -8.21 63.80 1.17
C GLY A 176 -7.46 63.35 -0.10
N ALA A 177 -6.44 62.50 0.02
CA ALA A 177 -5.63 62.01 -1.09
C ALA A 177 -6.19 60.75 -1.79
N ALA A 178 -7.28 60.17 -1.26
CA ALA A 178 -8.00 59.01 -1.84
C ALA A 178 -9.50 59.11 -1.56
N VAL A 179 -10.31 58.41 -2.33
CA VAL A 179 -11.77 58.31 -2.16
C VAL A 179 -12.17 57.24 -1.17
N GLN A 180 -13.31 57.38 -0.52
CA GLN A 180 -13.78 56.45 0.50
C GLN A 180 -13.97 55.03 -0.04
N SER A 181 -14.31 54.87 -1.34
CA SER A 181 -14.43 53.56 -2.02
C SER A 181 -13.15 52.73 -1.95
N ASP A 182 -11.96 53.35 -1.95
CA ASP A 182 -10.68 52.64 -1.86
C ASP A 182 -10.57 51.88 -0.52
N SER A 183 -10.96 52.53 0.58
CA SER A 183 -10.94 51.87 1.88
C SER A 183 -11.97 50.75 2.00
N LEU A 184 -13.16 50.92 1.38
CA LEU A 184 -14.20 49.88 1.37
C LEU A 184 -13.75 48.61 0.57
N GLN A 185 -13.09 48.84 -0.55
CA GLN A 185 -12.51 47.70 -1.35
C GLN A 185 -11.45 46.92 -0.55
N LEU A 186 -10.60 47.64 0.20
CA LEU A 186 -9.60 47.00 1.05
C LEU A 186 -10.17 46.32 2.29
N VAL A 187 -11.31 46.79 2.83
CA VAL A 187 -12.06 46.06 3.85
C VAL A 187 -12.59 44.73 3.29
N LEU A 188 -13.14 44.76 2.07
CA LEU A 188 -13.60 43.55 1.39
C LEU A 188 -12.44 42.57 1.16
N GLU A 189 -11.31 43.06 0.61
CA GLU A 189 -10.11 42.25 0.39
C GLU A 189 -9.59 41.64 1.70
N LEU A 190 -9.49 42.41 2.79
CA LEU A 190 -9.07 41.87 4.09
C LEU A 190 -10.02 40.78 4.59
N THR A 191 -11.34 40.97 4.40
CA THR A 191 -12.34 39.98 4.80
C THR A 191 -12.17 38.67 4.00
N GLN A 192 -11.95 38.77 2.69
CA GLN A 192 -11.70 37.63 1.81
C GLN A 192 -10.36 36.93 2.17
N ALA A 193 -9.30 37.71 2.41
CA ALA A 193 -8.00 37.20 2.78
C ALA A 193 -8.03 36.39 4.11
N ARG A 194 -8.73 36.94 5.11
CA ARG A 194 -8.92 36.26 6.41
C ARG A 194 -9.76 35.00 6.28
N THR A 195 -10.82 35.03 5.45
CA THR A 195 -11.62 33.84 5.17
C THR A 195 -10.78 32.72 4.51
N GLU A 196 -9.94 33.07 3.53
CA GLU A 196 -9.04 32.10 2.88
C GLU A 196 -7.97 31.60 3.85
N GLN A 197 -7.42 32.45 4.70
CA GLN A 197 -6.48 32.02 5.75
C GLN A 197 -7.11 30.96 6.65
N LEU A 198 -8.33 31.18 7.16
CA LEU A 198 -9.04 30.20 7.98
C LEU A 198 -9.24 28.88 7.26
N ARG A 199 -9.56 28.92 5.96
CA ARG A 199 -9.71 27.68 5.13
C ARG A 199 -8.39 26.92 5.00
N ARG A 200 -7.26 27.64 4.79
CA ARG A 200 -5.94 27.03 4.67
C ARG A 200 -5.45 26.44 6.00
N ASP A 201 -5.71 27.12 7.10
CA ASP A 201 -5.39 26.63 8.44
C ASP A 201 -6.20 25.36 8.78
N ALA A 202 -7.47 25.31 8.39
CA ALA A 202 -8.30 24.11 8.53
C ALA A 202 -7.78 22.96 7.65
N ALA A 203 -7.40 23.23 6.39
CA ALA A 203 -6.84 22.24 5.49
C ALA A 203 -5.51 21.67 6.03
N LEU A 204 -4.65 22.51 6.58
CA LEU A 204 -3.41 22.10 7.24
C LEU A 204 -3.70 21.18 8.44
N THR A 205 -4.67 21.54 9.26
CA THR A 205 -5.07 20.71 10.41
C THR A 205 -5.55 19.33 9.97
N VAL A 206 -6.37 19.26 8.92
CA VAL A 206 -6.85 17.99 8.36
C VAL A 206 -5.71 17.16 7.80
N SER A 207 -4.78 17.75 7.03
CA SER A 207 -3.65 17.03 6.48
C SER A 207 -2.70 16.48 7.57
N ARG A 208 -2.48 17.23 8.66
CA ARG A 208 -1.72 16.77 9.83
C ARG A 208 -2.37 15.57 10.53
N LEU A 209 -3.71 15.57 10.64
CA LEU A 209 -4.46 14.44 11.19
C LEU A 209 -4.40 13.20 10.27
N GLN A 210 -4.45 13.40 8.94
CA GLN A 210 -4.32 12.32 7.98
C GLN A 210 -2.93 11.67 8.05
N LEU A 211 -1.87 12.47 8.10
CA LEU A 211 -0.50 11.97 8.32
C LEU A 211 -0.38 11.26 9.67
N GLY A 212 -0.92 11.85 10.76
CA GLY A 212 -0.95 11.24 12.08
C GLY A 212 -1.58 9.85 12.07
N ARG A 213 -2.77 9.73 11.47
CA ARG A 213 -3.43 8.43 11.29
C ARG A 213 -2.55 7.43 10.52
N ARG A 214 -1.85 7.90 9.46
CA ARG A 214 -1.00 7.03 8.63
C ARG A 214 0.20 6.49 9.39
N VAL A 215 0.81 7.30 10.25
CA VAL A 215 1.98 6.90 11.06
C VAL A 215 1.61 6.30 12.41
N GLY A 216 0.31 6.11 12.68
CA GLY A 216 -0.19 5.46 13.90
C GLY A 216 -0.27 6.37 15.12
N GLU A 217 -0.26 7.68 14.92
CA GLU A 217 -0.45 8.66 16.01
C GLU A 217 -1.93 9.01 16.15
N GLY A 218 -2.41 9.13 17.39
CA GLY A 218 -3.80 9.50 17.67
C GLY A 218 -4.13 10.98 17.50
N GLY A 219 -3.16 11.81 17.12
CA GLY A 219 -3.28 13.25 16.97
C GLY A 219 -2.64 13.80 15.70
N PRO A 220 -2.62 15.14 15.52
CA PRO A 220 -1.98 15.77 14.39
C PRO A 220 -0.46 15.58 14.43
N VAL A 221 0.15 15.31 13.26
CA VAL A 221 1.60 15.15 13.07
C VAL A 221 2.05 16.12 11.99
N ASP A 222 3.14 16.84 12.23
CA ASP A 222 3.76 17.74 11.27
C ASP A 222 4.87 17.02 10.50
N ALA A 223 5.12 17.46 9.26
CA ALA A 223 6.19 16.95 8.42
C ALA A 223 7.45 17.82 8.58
N GLU A 224 8.62 17.18 8.65
CA GLU A 224 9.89 17.91 8.58
C GLU A 224 10.06 18.53 7.19
N PRO A 225 10.52 19.80 7.09
CA PRO A 225 10.80 20.44 5.81
C PRO A 225 11.83 19.62 5.02
N ILE A 226 11.56 19.42 3.74
CA ILE A 226 12.50 18.78 2.81
C ILE A 226 13.12 19.83 1.89
N ASP A 227 14.33 19.56 1.41
CA ASP A 227 14.91 20.37 0.35
C ASP A 227 14.09 20.19 -0.94
N THR A 228 13.45 21.26 -1.36
CA THR A 228 12.70 21.35 -2.61
C THR A 228 13.51 22.02 -3.72
N ALA A 229 14.85 21.93 -3.67
CA ALA A 229 15.70 22.33 -4.78
C ALA A 229 15.20 21.73 -6.10
N ALA A 230 15.66 22.29 -7.24
CA ALA A 230 15.21 21.90 -8.56
C ALA A 230 15.16 20.37 -8.70
N ALA A 231 14.04 19.87 -9.20
CA ALA A 231 13.89 18.45 -9.45
C ALA A 231 14.94 18.02 -10.52
N PRO A 232 15.76 16.98 -10.25
CA PRO A 232 16.86 16.58 -11.15
C PRO A 232 16.33 16.06 -12.50
N GLU A 233 17.18 16.04 -13.52
CA GLU A 233 16.84 15.35 -14.77
C GLU A 233 16.77 13.85 -14.55
N LEU A 234 15.84 13.19 -15.29
CA LEU A 234 15.77 11.74 -15.21
C LEU A 234 17.06 11.13 -15.77
N PRO A 235 17.67 10.16 -15.09
CA PRO A 235 18.92 9.53 -15.52
C PRO A 235 18.72 8.47 -16.62
N LEU A 236 17.50 8.35 -17.16
CA LEU A 236 17.12 7.32 -18.13
C LEU A 236 16.15 7.88 -19.19
N SER A 237 16.21 7.32 -20.39
CA SER A 237 15.27 7.62 -21.47
C SER A 237 13.93 6.88 -21.27
N VAL A 238 12.89 7.31 -22.00
CA VAL A 238 11.58 6.62 -21.97
C VAL A 238 11.72 5.14 -22.37
N ASP A 239 12.50 4.83 -23.41
CA ASP A 239 12.69 3.44 -23.85
C ASP A 239 13.40 2.59 -22.81
N GLN A 240 14.41 3.13 -22.12
CA GLN A 240 15.07 2.46 -21.00
C GLN A 240 14.12 2.24 -19.82
N ALA A 241 13.26 3.21 -19.52
CA ALA A 241 12.25 3.08 -18.47
C ALA A 241 11.21 2.01 -18.82
N VAL A 242 10.75 1.94 -20.07
CA VAL A 242 9.83 0.90 -20.55
C VAL A 242 10.46 -0.48 -20.45
N GLU A 243 11.69 -0.65 -20.93
CA GLU A 243 12.43 -1.90 -20.83
C GLU A 243 12.57 -2.35 -19.37
N MET A 244 12.89 -1.42 -18.48
CA MET A 244 13.00 -1.69 -17.04
C MET A 244 11.66 -2.10 -16.43
N ALA A 245 10.56 -1.42 -16.76
CA ALA A 245 9.23 -1.75 -16.28
C ALA A 245 8.79 -3.16 -16.70
N VAL A 246 9.08 -3.55 -17.96
CA VAL A 246 8.73 -4.87 -18.51
C VAL A 246 9.66 -5.99 -18.00
N THR A 247 10.89 -5.67 -17.59
CA THR A 247 11.84 -6.71 -17.12
C THR A 247 11.88 -6.82 -15.60
N GLN A 248 11.80 -5.72 -14.88
CA GLN A 248 12.03 -5.62 -13.45
C GLN A 248 10.82 -5.09 -12.67
N GLY A 249 9.85 -4.46 -13.35
CA GLY A 249 8.66 -3.89 -12.72
C GLY A 249 7.88 -4.92 -11.90
N PRO A 250 7.42 -4.56 -10.69
CA PRO A 250 6.77 -5.51 -9.78
C PRO A 250 5.54 -6.17 -10.39
N GLN A 251 4.68 -5.39 -11.05
CA GLN A 251 3.44 -5.88 -11.67
C GLN A 251 3.72 -6.91 -12.77
N TYR A 252 4.71 -6.62 -13.63
CA TYR A 252 5.10 -7.55 -14.69
C TYR A 252 5.71 -8.84 -14.13
N ARG A 253 6.58 -8.73 -13.13
CA ARG A 253 7.16 -9.91 -12.45
C ARG A 253 6.09 -10.77 -11.81
N ALA A 254 5.11 -10.17 -11.13
CA ALA A 254 3.98 -10.88 -10.54
C ALA A 254 3.14 -11.59 -11.61
N ALA A 255 2.80 -10.91 -12.70
CA ALA A 255 2.01 -11.49 -13.79
C ALA A 255 2.74 -12.65 -14.48
N ARG A 256 4.05 -12.52 -14.72
CA ARG A 256 4.90 -13.57 -15.28
C ARG A 256 4.95 -14.79 -14.35
N ALA A 257 5.15 -14.58 -13.07
CA ALA A 257 5.18 -15.65 -12.08
C ALA A 257 3.81 -16.36 -11.97
N ASN A 258 2.71 -15.61 -12.04
CA ASN A 258 1.37 -16.18 -12.08
C ASN A 258 1.11 -17.05 -13.32
N GLU A 259 1.56 -16.63 -14.50
CA GLU A 259 1.50 -17.47 -15.72
C GLU A 259 2.33 -18.75 -15.55
N GLN A 260 3.51 -18.66 -14.95
CA GLN A 260 4.35 -19.83 -14.66
C GLN A 260 3.68 -20.79 -13.68
N ALA A 261 3.06 -20.27 -12.61
CA ALA A 261 2.30 -21.06 -11.64
C ALA A 261 1.12 -21.78 -12.30
N ALA A 262 0.34 -21.08 -13.13
CA ALA A 262 -0.77 -21.66 -13.89
C ALA A 262 -0.31 -22.72 -14.90
N SER A 263 0.85 -22.52 -15.54
CA SER A 263 1.47 -23.48 -16.46
C SER A 263 1.95 -24.73 -15.72
N ALA A 264 2.55 -24.57 -14.55
CA ALA A 264 2.96 -25.67 -13.69
C ALA A 264 1.73 -26.46 -13.19
N PHE A 265 0.67 -25.76 -12.80
CA PHE A 265 -0.59 -26.40 -12.41
C PHE A 265 -1.19 -27.23 -13.55
N LEU A 266 -1.24 -26.69 -14.78
CA LEU A 266 -1.67 -27.44 -15.96
C LEU A 266 -0.81 -28.69 -16.19
N THR A 267 0.51 -28.57 -16.02
CA THR A 267 1.44 -29.71 -16.12
C THR A 267 1.14 -30.76 -15.06
N GLY A 268 0.83 -30.36 -13.84
CA GLY A 268 0.40 -31.25 -12.76
C GLY A 268 -0.89 -32.00 -13.08
N GLN A 269 -1.89 -31.31 -13.65
CA GLN A 269 -3.14 -31.97 -14.06
C GLN A 269 -2.89 -33.00 -15.17
N ARG A 270 -2.03 -32.70 -16.13
CA ARG A 270 -1.59 -33.71 -17.15
C ARG A 270 -0.81 -34.86 -16.52
N GLY A 271 -0.03 -34.58 -15.47
CA GLY A 271 0.72 -35.59 -14.73
C GLY A 271 -0.15 -36.66 -14.06
N GLN A 272 -1.46 -36.42 -13.89
CA GLN A 272 -2.41 -37.42 -13.36
C GLN A 272 -2.64 -38.62 -14.30
N TYR A 273 -2.22 -38.54 -15.56
CA TYR A 273 -2.19 -39.68 -16.46
C TYR A 273 -0.98 -40.62 -16.24
N LEU A 274 0.00 -40.17 -15.46
CA LEU A 274 1.14 -41.00 -15.09
C LEU A 274 0.81 -41.92 -13.90
N PRO A 275 1.43 -43.07 -13.79
CA PRO A 275 1.25 -43.92 -12.62
C PRO A 275 1.75 -43.22 -11.36
N ARG A 276 1.09 -43.50 -10.24
CA ARG A 276 1.53 -43.10 -8.91
C ARG A 276 2.18 -44.29 -8.23
N LEU A 277 3.37 -44.07 -7.69
CA LEU A 277 4.11 -45.08 -6.91
C LEU A 277 4.14 -44.63 -5.46
N THR A 278 3.59 -45.43 -4.58
CA THR A 278 3.54 -45.17 -3.14
C THR A 278 4.12 -46.34 -2.37
N LEU A 279 5.08 -46.07 -1.51
CA LEU A 279 5.60 -47.03 -0.54
C LEU A 279 4.80 -46.86 0.76
N ILE A 280 4.27 -47.93 1.29
CA ILE A 280 3.46 -47.98 2.49
C ILE A 280 4.10 -48.96 3.46
N GLY A 281 4.35 -48.51 4.68
CA GLY A 281 4.81 -49.37 5.79
C GLY A 281 3.77 -49.34 6.89
N ASP A 282 3.27 -50.51 7.30
CA ASP A 282 2.26 -50.62 8.32
C ASP A 282 2.78 -51.41 9.52
N HIS A 283 2.52 -50.91 10.70
CA HIS A 283 2.60 -51.63 11.96
C HIS A 283 1.18 -51.75 12.50
N PHE A 284 0.61 -52.94 12.45
CA PHE A 284 -0.78 -53.20 12.75
C PHE A 284 -0.89 -54.14 13.95
N ARG A 285 -1.68 -53.75 14.95
CA ARG A 285 -2.04 -54.58 16.11
C ARG A 285 -3.55 -54.74 16.17
N PHE A 286 -4.03 -55.93 16.44
CA PHE A 286 -5.44 -56.21 16.56
C PHE A 286 -5.74 -57.12 17.75
N ASP A 287 -6.91 -56.90 18.42
CA ASP A 287 -7.40 -57.62 19.56
C ASP A 287 -8.91 -57.47 19.69
N ASP A 288 -9.48 -58.20 20.67
CA ASP A 288 -10.85 -58.02 21.15
C ASP A 288 -10.94 -57.09 22.37
N SER A 289 -9.82 -56.59 22.85
CA SER A 289 -9.72 -55.66 24.00
C SER A 289 -9.19 -54.30 23.60
N PHE A 290 -9.55 -53.28 24.37
CA PHE A 290 -9.18 -51.88 24.08
C PHE A 290 -7.66 -51.63 24.07
N PHE A 291 -6.89 -52.44 24.81
CA PHE A 291 -5.43 -52.42 24.77
C PHE A 291 -4.95 -53.70 24.09
N PRO A 292 -4.76 -53.68 22.76
CA PRO A 292 -4.45 -54.88 22.02
C PRO A 292 -3.11 -55.50 22.43
N SER A 293 -3.14 -56.71 22.86
CA SER A 293 -1.96 -57.50 23.27
C SER A 293 -1.68 -58.70 22.36
N ALA A 294 -2.65 -59.03 21.51
CA ALA A 294 -2.68 -60.32 20.84
C ALA A 294 -1.62 -60.47 19.71
N ARG A 295 -1.79 -59.83 18.60
CA ARG A 295 -0.88 -60.02 17.43
C ARG A 295 -0.43 -58.73 16.83
N THR A 296 0.85 -58.69 16.46
CA THR A 296 1.45 -57.62 15.70
C THR A 296 1.78 -58.11 14.31
N VAL A 297 1.39 -57.34 13.29
CA VAL A 297 1.75 -57.59 11.90
C VAL A 297 2.45 -56.33 11.36
N ASN A 298 3.58 -56.55 10.70
CA ASN A 298 4.28 -55.49 9.99
C ASN A 298 4.20 -55.81 8.49
N SER A 299 3.92 -54.78 7.69
CA SER A 299 3.92 -54.92 6.24
C SER A 299 4.69 -53.79 5.57
N ILE A 300 5.29 -54.05 4.43
CA ILE A 300 5.83 -53.08 3.52
C ILE A 300 5.24 -53.39 2.15
N ALA A 301 4.52 -52.42 1.58
CA ALA A 301 3.86 -52.58 0.29
C ALA A 301 4.30 -51.49 -0.67
N LEU A 302 4.62 -51.84 -1.90
CA LEU A 302 4.74 -50.92 -3.02
C LEU A 302 3.43 -50.93 -3.80
N ASN A 303 2.72 -49.80 -3.72
CA ASN A 303 1.46 -49.61 -4.44
C ASN A 303 1.75 -48.85 -5.74
N VAL A 304 1.33 -49.41 -6.88
CA VAL A 304 1.35 -48.79 -8.20
C VAL A 304 -0.09 -48.55 -8.63
N SER A 305 -0.50 -47.31 -8.74
CA SER A 305 -1.87 -46.95 -9.11
C SER A 305 -1.87 -46.16 -10.42
N LEU A 306 -2.63 -46.62 -11.40
CA LEU A 306 -2.86 -45.94 -12.67
C LEU A 306 -4.39 -45.80 -12.89
N PRO A 307 -4.96 -44.60 -12.80
CA PRO A 307 -6.37 -44.42 -13.05
C PRO A 307 -6.65 -44.54 -14.56
N ILE A 308 -7.41 -45.57 -14.95
CA ILE A 308 -7.78 -45.81 -16.36
C ILE A 308 -8.98 -44.94 -16.76
N TRP A 309 -10.00 -44.89 -15.92
CA TRP A 309 -11.22 -44.14 -16.15
C TRP A 309 -11.72 -43.49 -14.86
N ASP A 310 -12.09 -42.21 -14.91
CA ASP A 310 -12.51 -41.42 -13.75
C ASP A 310 -13.73 -40.54 -14.04
N ASN A 311 -14.57 -40.96 -14.95
CA ASN A 311 -15.78 -40.21 -15.39
C ASN A 311 -15.45 -38.85 -16.04
N GLY A 312 -14.32 -38.69 -16.70
CA GLY A 312 -13.89 -37.49 -17.40
C GLY A 312 -13.39 -36.35 -16.50
N ARG A 313 -13.17 -36.61 -15.21
CA ARG A 313 -12.72 -35.57 -14.26
C ARG A 313 -11.35 -35.00 -14.63
N ARG A 314 -10.41 -35.81 -15.08
CA ARG A 314 -9.08 -35.33 -15.51
C ARG A 314 -9.18 -34.42 -16.74
N GLU A 315 -9.99 -34.79 -17.74
CA GLU A 315 -10.21 -34.01 -18.97
C GLU A 315 -10.80 -32.64 -18.64
N ILE A 316 -11.78 -32.61 -17.74
CA ILE A 316 -12.40 -31.36 -17.26
C ILE A 316 -11.35 -30.52 -16.50
N ALA A 317 -10.61 -31.13 -15.56
CA ALA A 317 -9.57 -30.43 -14.79
C ALA A 317 -8.46 -29.86 -15.68
N ILE A 318 -8.01 -30.60 -16.69
CA ILE A 318 -7.03 -30.14 -17.69
C ILE A 318 -7.59 -28.98 -18.50
N SER A 319 -8.86 -29.06 -18.92
CA SER A 319 -9.52 -27.99 -19.70
C SER A 319 -9.63 -26.71 -18.86
N GLN A 320 -10.05 -26.80 -17.60
CA GLN A 320 -10.08 -25.67 -16.67
C GLN A 320 -8.70 -25.10 -16.41
N ALA A 321 -7.69 -25.93 -16.18
CA ALA A 321 -6.31 -25.51 -15.98
C ALA A 321 -5.74 -24.82 -17.23
N ARG A 322 -6.11 -25.27 -18.43
CA ARG A 322 -5.70 -24.64 -19.69
C ARG A 322 -6.31 -23.23 -19.80
N VAL A 323 -7.61 -23.09 -19.54
CA VAL A 323 -8.27 -21.76 -19.53
C VAL A 323 -7.60 -20.83 -18.53
N ASN A 324 -7.31 -21.28 -17.30
CA ASN A 324 -6.64 -20.46 -16.29
C ASN A 324 -5.25 -20.01 -16.74
N ARG A 325 -4.46 -20.90 -17.37
CA ARG A 325 -3.16 -20.54 -17.95
C ARG A 325 -3.32 -19.51 -19.07
N ASP A 326 -4.30 -19.67 -19.96
CA ASP A 326 -4.54 -18.76 -21.09
C ASP A 326 -4.98 -17.39 -20.61
N VAL A 327 -5.79 -17.31 -19.54
CA VAL A 327 -6.16 -16.05 -18.87
C VAL A 327 -4.93 -15.37 -18.27
N SER A 328 -4.10 -16.12 -17.52
CA SER A 328 -2.87 -15.56 -16.91
C SER A 328 -1.90 -15.04 -17.97
N ARG A 329 -1.79 -15.75 -19.10
CA ARG A 329 -1.00 -15.31 -20.26
C ARG A 329 -1.54 -14.03 -20.87
N ALA A 330 -2.85 -13.94 -21.08
CA ALA A 330 -3.50 -12.74 -21.63
C ALA A 330 -3.28 -11.52 -20.74
N ILE A 331 -3.35 -11.68 -19.40
CA ILE A 331 -3.04 -10.62 -18.43
C ILE A 331 -1.59 -10.15 -18.57
N ARG A 332 -0.61 -11.08 -18.64
CA ARG A 332 0.80 -10.68 -18.83
C ARG A 332 1.01 -9.94 -20.15
N GLU A 333 0.44 -10.44 -21.24
CA GLU A 333 0.56 -9.79 -22.56
C GLU A 333 -0.11 -8.41 -22.59
N ASP A 334 -1.19 -8.21 -21.83
CA ASP A 334 -1.83 -6.91 -21.68
C ASP A 334 -0.95 -5.91 -20.93
N LEU A 335 -0.34 -6.34 -19.82
CA LEU A 335 0.62 -5.53 -19.07
C LEU A 335 1.86 -5.15 -19.91
N GLU A 336 2.34 -6.04 -20.78
CA GLU A 336 3.41 -5.72 -21.73
C GLU A 336 3.01 -4.61 -22.70
N ARG A 337 1.78 -4.64 -23.20
CA ARG A 337 1.25 -3.57 -24.09
C ARG A 337 1.00 -2.28 -23.33
N ALA A 338 0.53 -2.35 -22.08
CA ALA A 338 0.27 -1.20 -21.24
C ALA A 338 1.54 -0.52 -20.73
N ALA A 339 2.66 -1.23 -20.66
CA ALA A 339 3.91 -0.69 -20.12
C ALA A 339 4.39 0.58 -20.81
N ARG A 340 4.33 0.64 -22.15
CA ARG A 340 4.78 1.83 -22.90
C ARG A 340 3.93 3.07 -22.63
N PRO A 341 2.58 3.04 -22.79
CA PRO A 341 1.75 4.21 -22.47
C PRO A 341 1.85 4.61 -20.98
N ASP A 342 1.85 3.67 -20.05
CA ASP A 342 1.88 3.96 -18.61
C ASP A 342 3.20 4.61 -18.19
N VAL A 343 4.33 4.05 -18.63
CA VAL A 343 5.65 4.62 -18.35
C VAL A 343 5.81 5.98 -19.03
N THR A 344 5.36 6.12 -20.29
CA THR A 344 5.44 7.41 -20.99
C THR A 344 4.61 8.45 -20.25
N ALA A 345 3.38 8.12 -19.82
CA ALA A 345 2.55 9.04 -19.05
C ALA A 345 3.22 9.46 -17.73
N ALA A 346 3.88 8.54 -17.02
CA ALA A 346 4.57 8.84 -15.77
C ALA A 346 5.83 9.72 -15.99
N VAL A 347 6.61 9.47 -17.06
CA VAL A 347 7.76 10.29 -17.45
C VAL A 347 7.32 11.69 -17.86
N GLU A 348 6.27 11.81 -18.68
CA GLU A 348 5.72 13.10 -19.11
C GLU A 348 5.11 13.87 -17.94
N ALA A 349 4.44 13.20 -17.00
CA ALA A 349 3.95 13.83 -15.77
C ALA A 349 5.10 14.45 -14.96
N TYR A 350 6.21 13.74 -14.80
CA TYR A 350 7.38 14.26 -14.10
C TYR A 350 8.06 15.42 -14.84
N THR A 351 8.31 15.28 -16.13
CA THR A 351 8.98 16.30 -16.94
C THR A 351 8.16 17.58 -17.03
N THR A 352 6.85 17.46 -17.20
CA THR A 352 5.90 18.58 -17.19
C THR A 352 5.87 19.25 -15.82
N ALA A 353 5.76 18.50 -14.72
CA ALA A 353 5.74 19.05 -13.38
C ALA A 353 7.06 19.79 -13.04
N ARG A 354 8.20 19.24 -13.48
CA ARG A 354 9.51 19.89 -13.36
C ARG A 354 9.56 21.21 -14.11
N ALA A 355 9.18 21.23 -15.40
CA ALA A 355 9.15 22.43 -16.21
C ALA A 355 8.20 23.48 -15.65
N THR A 356 7.01 23.07 -15.19
CA THR A 356 6.03 23.94 -14.55
C THR A 356 6.60 24.58 -13.28
N THR A 357 7.40 23.85 -12.50
CA THR A 357 8.05 24.40 -11.29
C THR A 357 9.02 25.54 -11.65
N GLU A 358 9.83 25.40 -12.69
CA GLU A 358 10.76 26.46 -13.13
C GLU A 358 10.02 27.67 -13.68
N LEU A 359 8.95 27.47 -14.46
CA LEU A 359 8.11 28.56 -14.96
C LEU A 359 7.39 29.29 -13.81
N SER A 360 6.85 28.53 -12.83
CA SER A 360 6.20 29.13 -11.64
C SER A 360 7.18 29.92 -10.79
N ARG A 361 8.45 29.48 -10.66
CA ARG A 361 9.50 30.22 -9.97
C ARG A 361 9.75 31.59 -10.62
N THR A 362 9.86 31.61 -11.93
CA THR A 362 9.99 32.87 -12.70
C THR A 362 8.72 33.72 -12.56
N GLY A 363 7.53 33.11 -12.61
CA GLY A 363 6.25 33.77 -12.41
C GLY A 363 6.15 34.51 -11.08
N VAL A 364 6.59 33.88 -9.97
CA VAL A 364 6.62 34.52 -8.63
C VAL A 364 7.55 35.72 -8.62
N LEU A 365 8.74 35.65 -9.24
CA LEU A 365 9.68 36.80 -9.28
C LEU A 365 9.06 37.98 -10.00
N VAL A 366 8.45 37.76 -11.16
CA VAL A 366 7.79 38.84 -11.94
C VAL A 366 6.57 39.39 -11.24
N ALA A 367 5.72 38.50 -10.68
CA ALA A 367 4.52 38.95 -9.95
C ALA A 367 4.86 39.77 -8.69
N ARG A 368 5.91 39.36 -7.97
CA ARG A 368 6.39 40.10 -6.78
C ARG A 368 6.90 41.51 -7.12
N GLU A 369 7.67 41.59 -8.18
CA GLU A 369 8.16 42.90 -8.64
C GLU A 369 7.02 43.78 -9.15
N ASN A 370 6.07 43.24 -9.90
CA ASN A 370 4.89 43.95 -10.34
C ASN A 370 4.08 44.51 -9.14
N TYR A 371 3.82 43.66 -8.13
CA TYR A 371 3.14 44.11 -6.92
C TYR A 371 3.90 45.23 -6.21
N ARG A 372 5.23 45.12 -6.07
CA ARG A 372 6.08 46.14 -5.46
C ARG A 372 5.97 47.47 -6.20
N VAL A 373 5.98 47.44 -7.53
CA VAL A 373 5.86 48.64 -8.37
C VAL A 373 4.48 49.26 -8.22
N GLN A 374 3.40 48.48 -8.30
CA GLN A 374 2.03 49.01 -8.19
C GLN A 374 1.74 49.57 -6.80
N ASP A 375 2.20 48.91 -5.73
CA ASP A 375 2.07 49.46 -4.36
C ASP A 375 2.80 50.78 -4.17
N SER A 376 4.05 50.88 -4.72
CA SER A 376 4.82 52.13 -4.67
C SER A 376 4.13 53.27 -5.44
N ARG A 377 3.60 52.97 -6.64
CA ARG A 377 2.87 53.97 -7.44
C ARG A 377 1.58 54.41 -6.80
N TYR A 378 0.85 53.48 -6.16
CA TYR A 378 -0.38 53.82 -5.41
C TYR A 378 -0.08 54.74 -4.23
N ARG A 379 0.97 54.42 -3.46
CA ARG A 379 1.41 55.30 -2.35
C ARG A 379 1.78 56.71 -2.81
N ALA A 380 2.37 56.80 -4.02
CA ALA A 380 2.68 58.09 -4.65
C ALA A 380 1.49 58.75 -5.36
N GLY A 381 0.32 58.14 -5.39
CA GLY A 381 -0.87 58.67 -6.10
C GLY A 381 -0.86 58.51 -7.62
N ALA A 382 0.03 57.69 -8.17
CA ALA A 382 0.26 57.51 -9.61
C ALA A 382 -0.47 56.28 -10.22
N THR A 383 -1.28 55.55 -9.42
CA THR A 383 -2.11 54.41 -9.90
C THR A 383 -3.33 54.23 -8.99
N THR A 384 -4.28 53.41 -9.39
CA THR A 384 -5.51 53.12 -8.65
C THR A 384 -5.33 51.97 -7.65
N ILE A 385 -6.23 51.87 -6.68
CA ILE A 385 -6.25 50.71 -5.76
C ILE A 385 -6.55 49.44 -6.49
N LEU A 386 -7.29 49.46 -7.60
CA LEU A 386 -7.63 48.28 -8.40
C LEU A 386 -6.37 47.63 -9.01
N ASP A 387 -5.40 48.46 -9.47
CA ASP A 387 -4.14 47.97 -10.02
C ASP A 387 -3.30 47.22 -8.95
N VAL A 388 -3.33 47.75 -7.70
CA VAL A 388 -2.64 47.11 -6.58
C VAL A 388 -3.30 45.76 -6.22
N LEU A 389 -4.65 45.75 -6.16
CA LEU A 389 -5.41 44.51 -5.86
C LEU A 389 -5.22 43.45 -6.93
N ASP A 390 -5.22 43.81 -8.24
CA ASP A 390 -4.93 42.87 -9.33
C ASP A 390 -3.50 42.30 -9.18
N ALA A 391 -2.51 43.15 -8.95
CA ALA A 391 -1.14 42.72 -8.75
C ALA A 391 -0.98 41.82 -7.51
N GLN A 392 -1.71 42.07 -6.42
CA GLN A 392 -1.71 41.27 -5.22
C GLN A 392 -2.35 39.89 -5.47
N ILE A 393 -3.46 39.83 -6.19
CA ILE A 393 -4.12 38.55 -6.57
C ILE A 393 -3.17 37.73 -7.41
N ARG A 394 -2.53 38.32 -8.44
CA ARG A 394 -1.55 37.64 -9.30
C ARG A 394 -0.35 37.10 -8.51
N LEU A 395 0.19 37.90 -7.57
CA LEU A 395 1.29 37.44 -6.70
C LEU A 395 0.87 36.25 -5.85
N THR A 396 -0.29 36.36 -5.18
CA THR A 396 -0.80 35.27 -4.33
C THR A 396 -1.03 33.98 -5.13
N GLN A 397 -1.60 34.10 -6.34
CA GLN A 397 -1.79 32.94 -7.23
C GLN A 397 -0.47 32.34 -7.66
N SER A 398 0.51 33.15 -8.09
CA SER A 398 1.84 32.67 -8.50
C SER A 398 2.59 32.00 -7.33
N GLU A 399 2.49 32.54 -6.11
CA GLU A 399 3.08 31.94 -4.91
C GLU A 399 2.42 30.56 -4.62
N ALA A 400 1.09 30.44 -4.74
CA ALA A 400 0.37 29.19 -4.57
C ALA A 400 0.73 28.16 -5.67
N ASP A 401 0.80 28.60 -6.94
CA ASP A 401 1.14 27.73 -8.07
C ASP A 401 2.57 27.16 -7.93
N LEU A 402 3.52 27.97 -7.45
CA LEU A 402 4.87 27.48 -7.16
C LEU A 402 4.88 26.41 -6.05
N VAL A 403 4.11 26.62 -4.98
CA VAL A 403 4.00 25.62 -3.91
C VAL A 403 3.43 24.32 -4.45
N VAL A 404 2.32 24.38 -5.19
CA VAL A 404 1.67 23.19 -5.75
C VAL A 404 2.59 22.45 -6.72
N SER A 405 3.26 23.16 -7.64
CA SER A 405 4.12 22.55 -8.66
C SER A 405 5.34 21.81 -8.07
N ARG A 406 5.94 22.34 -6.99
CA ARG A 406 7.08 21.70 -6.31
C ARG A 406 6.73 20.31 -5.79
N TYR A 407 5.60 20.19 -5.09
CA TYR A 407 5.19 18.91 -4.52
C TYR A 407 4.60 17.97 -5.56
N ALA A 408 3.96 18.50 -6.62
CA ALA A 408 3.53 17.71 -7.77
C ALA A 408 4.70 17.01 -8.47
N ALA A 409 5.83 17.69 -8.66
CA ALA A 409 7.03 17.09 -9.26
C ALA A 409 7.59 15.94 -8.38
N ARG A 410 7.57 16.09 -7.05
CA ARG A 410 8.01 15.04 -6.13
C ARG A 410 7.09 13.82 -6.18
N LEU A 411 5.79 14.04 -6.21
CA LEU A 411 4.81 12.96 -6.28
C LEU A 411 4.84 12.23 -7.63
N ALA A 412 5.03 12.95 -8.73
CA ALA A 412 5.19 12.36 -10.05
C ALA A 412 6.44 11.46 -10.13
N LEU A 413 7.55 11.88 -9.52
CA LEU A 413 8.75 11.04 -9.42
C LEU A 413 8.48 9.76 -8.61
N ALA A 414 7.84 9.87 -7.46
CA ALA A 414 7.49 8.71 -6.63
C ALA A 414 6.57 7.74 -7.39
N GLY A 415 5.63 8.25 -8.19
CA GLY A 415 4.77 7.46 -9.07
C GLY A 415 5.56 6.68 -10.14
N LEU A 416 6.52 7.33 -10.80
CA LEU A 416 7.41 6.66 -11.77
C LEU A 416 8.25 5.56 -11.09
N GLU A 417 8.86 5.86 -9.94
CA GLU A 417 9.65 4.90 -9.16
C GLU A 417 8.82 3.69 -8.73
N ALA A 418 7.53 3.89 -8.41
CA ALA A 418 6.61 2.79 -8.07
C ALA A 418 6.35 1.85 -9.27
N ILE A 419 6.21 2.39 -10.48
CA ILE A 419 6.06 1.59 -11.71
C ILE A 419 7.34 0.77 -11.99
N LEU A 420 8.51 1.40 -11.82
CA LEU A 420 9.81 0.76 -12.06
C LEU A 420 10.21 -0.22 -10.95
N GLY A 421 9.62 -0.13 -9.76
CA GLY A 421 9.95 -0.93 -8.59
C GLY A 421 11.34 -0.62 -8.00
N ARG A 422 11.86 0.58 -8.25
CA ARG A 422 13.15 1.03 -7.68
C ARG A 422 13.22 2.54 -7.56
N ARG A 423 14.05 3.02 -6.63
CA ARG A 423 14.37 4.45 -6.50
C ARG A 423 15.36 4.86 -7.59
N LEU A 424 15.14 6.03 -8.20
CA LEU A 424 15.99 6.56 -9.27
C LEU A 424 17.14 7.44 -8.75
N PHE A 425 16.99 8.02 -7.55
CA PHE A 425 17.98 8.93 -6.96
C PHE A 425 18.37 8.47 -5.56
N THR A 426 19.66 8.24 -5.35
CA THR A 426 20.26 7.59 -4.16
C THR A 426 20.17 8.43 -2.86
N ASN A 427 19.95 9.75 -2.94
CA ASN A 427 19.72 10.60 -1.75
C ASN A 427 18.34 10.43 -1.10
N ARG A 428 17.57 9.46 -1.54
CA ARG A 428 16.26 9.06 -1.03
C ARG A 428 16.23 7.61 -0.61
N ASP A 429 17.40 7.03 -0.27
CA ASP A 429 17.47 5.67 0.26
C ASP A 429 16.66 5.59 1.55
N VAL A 430 15.40 5.30 1.37
CA VAL A 430 14.52 4.79 2.41
C VAL A 430 14.54 3.29 2.23
N PRO A 431 14.86 2.51 3.29
CA PRO A 431 14.98 1.07 3.25
C PRO A 431 13.67 0.38 2.83
#